data_6febd904fa38ba31a0ae4c64d673f766
#
_entry.id   6febd904fa38ba31a0ae4c64d673f766
#
_cell.length_a   1.000
_cell.length_b   1.000
_cell.length_c   1.000
_cell.angle_alpha   90.00
_cell.angle_beta   90.00
_cell.angle_gamma   90.00
#
_symmetry.space_group_name_H-M   'P 1'
#
loop_
_entity.id
_entity.type
_entity.pdbx_description
1 polymer ?
#
loop_
_entity_poly.entity_id
_entity_poly.type
_entity_poly.pdbx_seq_one_letter_code
_entity_poly.pdbx_strand_id
1 'polypeptide(L)'
;FPDLVSFGFWCRASNIRKLFNNYSFFKNRMGRGTVLHITPSNVPTNFAYSMVFGLLSGNNNIIRLPSKNFLQVEALCNILEKLSKKRIYNRIFNRLLLIKYDNSDLISNLKLLKQNPDV
;
A
#
# COMPACT_ATOMS: atom_id res chain seq x y z
N PHE A 1 17.44 9.54 -0.95
CA PHE A 1 16.29 9.66 -0.03
C PHE A 1 16.45 8.68 1.13
N PRO A 2 16.83 9.15 2.34
CA PRO A 2 17.01 8.26 3.49
C PRO A 2 15.77 7.49 3.89
N ASP A 3 14.59 8.07 3.72
CA ASP A 3 13.30 7.44 4.00
C ASP A 3 13.01 6.26 3.06
N LEU A 4 13.36 6.35 1.79
CA LEU A 4 13.27 5.24 0.85
C LEU A 4 14.26 4.13 1.17
N VAL A 5 15.46 4.47 1.60
CA VAL A 5 16.46 3.49 2.05
C VAL A 5 15.95 2.74 3.28
N SER A 6 15.38 3.44 4.23
CA SER A 6 14.78 2.85 5.43
C SER A 6 13.61 1.92 5.08
N PHE A 7 12.74 2.34 4.18
CA PHE A 7 11.65 1.51 3.68
C PHE A 7 12.16 0.25 2.99
N GLY A 8 13.12 0.38 2.09
CA GLY A 8 13.73 -0.76 1.40
C GLY A 8 14.39 -1.74 2.37
N PHE A 9 15.08 -1.23 3.38
CA PHE A 9 15.65 -2.06 4.44
C PHE A 9 14.58 -2.82 5.21
N TRP A 10 13.50 -2.14 5.59
CA TRP A 10 12.37 -2.77 6.28
C TRP A 10 11.71 -3.86 5.45
N CYS A 11 11.63 -3.71 4.14
CA CYS A 11 11.03 -4.68 3.22
C CYS A 11 11.93 -5.90 2.93
N ARG A 12 13.14 -6.00 3.49
CA ARG A 12 14.00 -7.17 3.30
C ARG A 12 13.31 -8.45 3.72
N ALA A 13 13.56 -9.52 2.97
CA ALA A 13 12.95 -10.82 3.21
C ALA A 13 13.14 -11.31 4.65
N SER A 14 14.31 -11.06 5.26
CA SER A 14 14.58 -11.42 6.66
C SER A 14 13.67 -10.70 7.64
N ASN A 15 13.41 -9.41 7.43
CA ASN A 15 12.52 -8.61 8.29
C ASN A 15 11.06 -9.03 8.12
N ILE A 16 10.62 -9.27 6.89
CA ILE A 16 9.28 -9.75 6.58
C ILE A 16 9.04 -11.12 7.21
N ARG A 17 10.01 -12.03 7.14
CA ARG A 17 9.92 -13.34 7.81
C ARG A 17 9.80 -13.23 9.32
N LYS A 18 10.57 -12.33 9.96
CA LYS A 18 10.44 -12.06 11.41
C LYS A 18 9.04 -11.58 11.76
N LEU A 19 8.49 -10.69 10.94
CA LEU A 19 7.13 -10.19 11.12
C LEU A 19 6.12 -11.34 11.08
N PHE A 20 6.21 -12.21 10.08
CA PHE A 20 5.36 -13.40 9.98
C PHE A 20 5.51 -14.33 11.18
N ASN A 21 6.73 -14.59 11.63
CA ASN A 21 7.00 -15.48 12.76
C ASN A 21 6.41 -14.94 14.06
N ASN A 22 6.44 -13.62 14.26
CA ASN A 22 5.85 -12.98 15.44
C ASN A 22 4.32 -13.13 15.50
N TYR A 23 3.68 -13.38 14.37
CA TYR A 23 2.23 -13.55 14.26
C TYR A 23 1.83 -14.99 13.89
N SER A 24 2.72 -15.96 14.08
CA SER A 24 2.55 -17.35 13.64
C SER A 24 1.43 -18.11 14.35
N PHE A 25 0.98 -17.70 15.56
CA PHE A 25 -0.13 -18.37 16.22
C PHE A 25 -1.49 -18.09 15.56
N PHE A 26 -1.55 -17.24 14.60
CA PHE A 26 -2.75 -16.98 13.81
C PHE A 26 -2.66 -17.65 12.44
N LYS A 27 -2.46 -18.96 12.43
CA LYS A 27 -2.23 -19.75 11.21
C LYS A 27 -3.36 -19.68 10.17
N ASN A 28 -4.59 -19.40 10.61
CA ASN A 28 -5.78 -19.39 9.74
C ASN A 28 -6.27 -17.99 9.44
N ARG A 29 -5.36 -17.04 9.20
CA ARG A 29 -5.74 -15.68 8.84
C ARG A 29 -6.21 -15.59 7.41
N MET A 30 -7.32 -14.90 7.22
CA MET A 30 -7.83 -14.50 5.92
C MET A 30 -7.84 -12.98 5.82
N GLY A 31 -7.61 -12.45 4.62
CA GLY A 31 -7.84 -11.05 4.34
C GLY A 31 -9.32 -10.70 4.55
N ARG A 32 -9.57 -9.47 4.99
CA ARG A 32 -10.95 -8.99 5.21
C ARG A 32 -11.69 -8.64 3.92
N GLY A 33 -11.01 -8.60 2.79
CA GLY A 33 -11.57 -8.19 1.52
C GLY A 33 -10.87 -6.94 0.99
N THR A 34 -11.60 -5.86 0.80
CA THR A 34 -11.04 -4.60 0.28
C THR A 34 -10.74 -3.62 1.42
N VAL A 35 -9.50 -3.16 1.47
CA VAL A 35 -9.02 -2.17 2.45
C VAL A 35 -8.77 -0.86 1.72
N LEU A 36 -9.34 0.23 2.24
CA LEU A 36 -9.05 1.58 1.80
C LEU A 36 -8.01 2.20 2.75
N HIS A 37 -6.85 2.58 2.19
CA HIS A 37 -5.77 3.20 2.94
C HIS A 37 -5.78 4.71 2.71
N ILE A 38 -6.05 5.46 3.78
CA ILE A 38 -5.98 6.93 3.78
C ILE A 38 -4.89 7.32 4.77
N THR A 39 -3.73 7.66 4.26
CA THR A 39 -2.58 8.02 5.06
C THR A 39 -2.34 9.52 5.08
N PRO A 40 -1.64 10.05 6.11
CA PRO A 40 -1.32 11.47 6.16
C PRO A 40 -0.54 11.94 4.92
N SER A 41 -0.91 13.11 4.41
CA SER A 41 -0.31 13.68 3.20
C SER A 41 1.03 14.36 3.43
N ASN A 42 1.45 14.51 4.68
CA ASN A 42 2.69 15.19 5.05
C ASN A 42 3.90 14.24 5.16
N VAL A 43 3.68 12.93 5.13
CA VAL A 43 4.75 11.92 5.19
C VAL A 43 4.75 11.10 3.91
N PRO A 44 5.78 11.25 3.07
CA PRO A 44 5.76 10.71 1.70
C PRO A 44 5.78 9.18 1.63
N THR A 45 6.28 8.48 2.64
CA THR A 45 6.44 7.02 2.61
C THR A 45 5.38 6.25 3.40
N ASN A 46 4.51 6.92 4.14
CA ASN A 46 3.50 6.25 4.97
C ASN A 46 2.59 5.32 4.17
N PHE A 47 2.18 5.73 2.97
CA PHE A 47 1.32 4.91 2.13
C PHE A 47 2.00 3.58 1.75
N ALA A 48 3.32 3.59 1.56
CA ALA A 48 4.07 2.40 1.17
C ALA A 48 4.10 1.34 2.27
N TYR A 49 4.32 1.74 3.51
CA TYR A 49 4.23 0.83 4.66
C TYR A 49 2.83 0.25 4.80
N SER A 50 1.82 1.09 4.73
CA SER A 50 0.41 0.67 4.80
C SER A 50 0.05 -0.31 3.68
N MET A 51 0.52 -0.05 2.46
CA MET A 51 0.37 -0.91 1.30
C MET A 51 0.96 -2.30 1.55
N VAL A 52 2.18 -2.37 2.06
CA VAL A 52 2.84 -3.67 2.33
C VAL A 52 2.06 -4.47 3.37
N PHE A 53 1.61 -3.84 4.45
CA PHE A 53 0.77 -4.52 5.43
C PHE A 53 -0.54 -5.03 4.83
N GLY A 54 -1.20 -4.24 4.01
CA GLY A 54 -2.43 -4.65 3.34
C GLY A 54 -2.22 -5.85 2.41
N LEU A 55 -1.14 -5.86 1.65
CA LEU A 55 -0.78 -6.96 0.76
C LEU A 55 -0.41 -8.23 1.52
N LEU A 56 0.40 -8.10 2.57
CA LEU A 56 0.81 -9.23 3.40
C LEU A 56 -0.37 -9.87 4.15
N SER A 57 -1.39 -9.08 4.46
CA SER A 57 -2.61 -9.56 5.10
C SER A 57 -3.59 -10.25 4.13
N GLY A 58 -3.26 -10.31 2.84
CA GLY A 58 -4.08 -10.96 1.83
C GLY A 58 -5.29 -10.18 1.36
N ASN A 59 -5.31 -8.86 1.57
CA ASN A 59 -6.41 -7.99 1.17
C ASN A 59 -6.26 -7.46 -0.25
N ASN A 60 -7.39 -7.05 -0.83
CA ASN A 60 -7.39 -6.08 -1.93
C ASN A 60 -7.21 -4.68 -1.35
N ASN A 61 -6.42 -3.86 -2.01
CA ASN A 61 -6.01 -2.58 -1.42
C ASN A 61 -6.27 -1.44 -2.38
N ILE A 62 -6.96 -0.41 -1.90
CA ILE A 62 -7.11 0.88 -2.56
C ILE A 62 -6.30 1.88 -1.72
N ILE A 63 -5.29 2.46 -2.31
CA ILE A 63 -4.34 3.31 -1.58
C ILE A 63 -4.38 4.72 -2.13
N ARG A 64 -4.73 5.65 -1.25
CA ARG A 64 -4.65 7.06 -1.57
C ARG A 64 -3.23 7.55 -1.41
N LEU A 65 -2.65 8.03 -2.51
CA LEU A 65 -1.33 8.67 -2.49
C LEU A 65 -1.40 10.06 -1.85
N PRO A 66 -0.29 10.56 -1.29
CA PRO A 66 -0.23 11.93 -0.79
C PRO A 66 -0.63 12.94 -1.86
N SER A 67 -1.44 13.92 -1.48
CA SER A 67 -1.87 14.99 -2.40
C SER A 67 -0.72 15.91 -2.81
N LYS A 68 0.25 16.10 -1.91
CA LYS A 68 1.47 16.85 -2.22
C LYS A 68 2.39 16.06 -3.17
N ASN A 69 3.11 16.78 -4.00
CA ASN A 69 4.10 16.19 -4.88
C ASN A 69 5.41 15.95 -4.14
N PHE A 70 5.74 14.69 -3.94
CA PHE A 70 7.01 14.27 -3.36
C PHE A 70 7.80 13.45 -4.38
N LEU A 71 9.10 13.72 -4.50
CA LEU A 71 9.98 12.93 -5.37
C LEU A 71 10.05 11.46 -4.93
N GLN A 72 9.95 11.20 -3.62
CA GLN A 72 9.91 9.84 -3.07
C GLN A 72 8.69 9.06 -3.54
N VAL A 73 7.53 9.70 -3.57
CA VAL A 73 6.28 9.09 -4.06
C VAL A 73 6.39 8.76 -5.55
N GLU A 74 6.93 9.70 -6.32
CA GLU A 74 7.17 9.50 -7.75
C GLU A 74 8.13 8.34 -8.00
N ALA A 75 9.24 8.28 -7.27
CA ALA A 75 10.21 7.20 -7.38
C ALA A 75 9.59 5.84 -7.06
N LEU A 76 8.81 5.74 -5.98
CA LEU A 76 8.11 4.51 -5.61
C LEU A 76 7.08 4.10 -6.67
N CYS A 77 6.30 5.03 -7.18
CA CYS A 77 5.32 4.75 -8.23
C CYS A 77 5.98 4.26 -9.51
N ASN A 78 7.11 4.83 -9.90
CA ASN A 78 7.88 4.39 -11.06
C ASN A 78 8.41 2.96 -10.88
N ILE A 79 8.89 2.62 -9.70
CA ILE A 79 9.33 1.25 -9.37
C ILE A 79 8.16 0.28 -9.43
N LEU A 80 7.03 0.63 -8.83
CA LEU A 80 5.84 -0.21 -8.84
C LEU A 80 5.31 -0.42 -10.25
N GLU A 81 5.30 0.62 -11.07
CA GLU A 81 4.91 0.50 -12.48
C GLU A 81 5.80 -0.47 -13.25
N LYS A 82 7.12 -0.37 -13.07
CA LYS A 82 8.06 -1.31 -13.70
C LYS A 82 7.83 -2.75 -13.24
N LEU A 83 7.59 -2.96 -11.93
CA LEU A 83 7.33 -4.29 -11.40
C LEU A 83 5.98 -4.85 -11.88
N SER A 84 4.97 -3.99 -12.07
CA SER A 84 3.64 -4.42 -12.54
C SER A 84 3.65 -5.02 -13.94
N LYS A 85 4.65 -4.67 -14.75
CA LYS A 85 4.83 -5.23 -16.10
C LYS A 85 5.38 -6.65 -16.08
N LYS A 86 5.91 -7.13 -14.97
CA LYS A 86 6.44 -8.48 -14.82
C LYS A 86 5.31 -9.45 -14.47
N ARG A 87 5.17 -10.50 -15.28
CA ARG A 87 4.12 -11.51 -15.14
C ARG A 87 4.08 -12.19 -13.77
N ILE A 88 5.25 -12.41 -13.17
CA ILE A 88 5.40 -13.07 -11.87
C ILE A 88 4.69 -12.32 -10.75
N TYR A 89 4.48 -10.99 -10.89
CA TYR A 89 3.85 -10.15 -9.87
C TYR A 89 2.37 -9.82 -10.15
N ASN A 90 1.75 -10.42 -11.16
CA ASN A 90 0.36 -10.12 -11.52
C ASN A 90 -0.63 -10.31 -10.37
N ARG A 91 -0.46 -11.35 -9.56
CA ARG A 91 -1.33 -11.61 -8.41
C ARG A 91 -1.29 -10.50 -7.37
N ILE A 92 -0.12 -9.90 -7.16
CA ILE A 92 0.07 -8.79 -6.23
C ILE A 92 -0.60 -7.53 -6.78
N PHE A 93 -0.32 -7.18 -8.02
CA PHE A 93 -0.82 -5.94 -8.62
C PHE A 93 -2.31 -5.97 -8.94
N ASN A 94 -2.91 -7.15 -9.13
CA ASN A 94 -4.36 -7.30 -9.24
C ASN A 94 -5.10 -6.96 -7.94
N ARG A 95 -4.40 -6.93 -6.81
CA ARG A 95 -4.94 -6.56 -5.50
C ARG A 95 -4.52 -5.17 -5.03
N LEU A 96 -4.04 -4.35 -5.94
CA LEU A 96 -3.50 -3.03 -5.62
C LEU A 96 -4.03 -1.98 -6.59
N LEU A 97 -4.63 -0.93 -6.06
CA LEU A 97 -5.05 0.26 -6.80
C LEU A 97 -4.50 1.50 -6.10
N LEU A 98 -3.68 2.25 -6.80
CA LEU A 98 -3.15 3.53 -6.33
C LEU A 98 -3.97 4.67 -6.94
N ILE A 99 -4.46 5.57 -6.10
CA ILE A 99 -5.24 6.73 -6.53
C ILE A 99 -4.65 8.01 -5.94
N LYS A 100 -4.79 9.09 -6.67
CA LYS A 100 -4.36 10.42 -6.21
C LYS A 100 -5.46 11.43 -6.49
N TYR A 101 -5.86 12.15 -5.45
CA TYR A 101 -6.80 13.26 -5.55
C TYR A 101 -6.51 14.28 -4.44
N ASP A 102 -7.01 15.51 -4.60
CA ASP A 102 -6.85 16.55 -3.60
C ASP A 102 -7.71 16.24 -2.36
N ASN A 103 -7.23 16.63 -1.17
CA ASN A 103 -7.97 16.53 0.09
C ASN A 103 -9.31 17.27 0.08
N SER A 104 -9.40 18.36 -0.69
CA SER A 104 -10.63 19.14 -0.86
C SER A 104 -11.65 18.49 -1.77
N ASP A 105 -11.32 17.40 -2.46
CA ASP A 105 -12.22 16.69 -3.37
C ASP A 105 -13.18 15.78 -2.58
N LEU A 106 -14.26 16.39 -2.06
CA LEU A 106 -15.30 15.66 -1.33
C LEU A 106 -16.02 14.63 -2.20
N ILE A 107 -16.15 14.88 -3.50
CA ILE A 107 -16.82 13.97 -4.43
C ILE A 107 -16.06 12.67 -4.54
N SER A 108 -14.73 12.72 -4.73
CA SER A 108 -13.89 11.53 -4.78
C SER A 108 -13.89 10.77 -3.47
N ASN A 109 -13.84 11.46 -2.33
CA ASN A 109 -13.95 10.85 -1.02
C ASN A 109 -15.29 10.11 -0.84
N LEU A 110 -16.40 10.73 -1.22
CA LEU A 110 -17.72 10.11 -1.15
C LEU A 110 -17.84 8.91 -2.09
N LYS A 111 -17.27 8.96 -3.29
CA LYS A 111 -17.24 7.82 -4.21
C LYS A 111 -16.50 6.63 -3.64
N LEU A 112 -15.35 6.85 -3.00
CA LEU A 112 -14.57 5.79 -2.37
C LEU A 112 -15.33 5.15 -1.21
N LEU A 113 -15.99 5.94 -0.37
CA LEU A 113 -16.80 5.43 0.73
C LEU A 113 -18.02 4.66 0.23
N LYS A 114 -18.62 5.08 -0.90
CA LYS A 114 -19.75 4.38 -1.53
C LYS A 114 -19.39 3.04 -2.14
N GLN A 115 -18.13 2.79 -2.44
CA GLN A 115 -17.66 1.47 -2.87
C GLN A 115 -17.64 0.43 -1.74
N ASN A 116 -18.04 0.83 -0.52
CA ASN A 116 -18.15 -0.02 0.66
C ASN A 116 -16.88 -0.86 0.89
N PRO A 117 -15.72 -0.22 1.07
CA PRO A 117 -14.53 -0.98 1.46
C PRO A 117 -14.78 -1.65 2.81
N ASP A 118 -14.26 -2.85 2.99
CA ASP A 118 -14.44 -3.64 4.23
C ASP A 118 -13.63 -3.07 5.41
N VAL A 119 -12.59 -2.30 5.10
CA VAL A 119 -11.75 -1.62 6.08
C VAL A 119 -11.31 -0.25 5.57
#